data_513d5b268f9f380b9ec468b6cc4f7107
#
_entry.id   513d5b268f9f380b9ec468b6cc4f7107
#
_cell.length_a   1.000
_cell.length_b   1.000
_cell.length_c   1.000
_cell.angle_alpha   90.00
_cell.angle_beta   90.00
_cell.angle_gamma   90.00
#
_symmetry.space_group_name_H-M   'P 1'
#
loop_
_entity.id
_entity.type
_entity.pdbx_description
1 polymer ?
#
loop_
_entity_poly.entity_id
_entity_poly.type
_entity_poly.pdbx_seq_one_letter_code
_entity_poly.pdbx_strand_id
1 'polypeptide(L)'
;DAIKWATLDSSIALMLALFVNASILIVAAVAFHGTPHQDVAEIGDAYELLSPLLGLAIASTLFAVALLASGLNSTVTATLAGQIVMEGFLRLRLPHWARRLLTRGLAIIPVVFVTILYGEKGTAELLVFSQVILSMQLPFAVVPLVMFVSDRKKMGNLAISRGVGWLAWIVAGLILVLNFKLLYDTVAGIG
;
A
#
# COMPACT_ATOMS: atom_id res chain seq x y z
N ASP A 1 -17.14 0.59 -25.07
CA ASP A 1 -17.91 0.66 -23.83
C ASP A 1 -17.16 0.07 -22.61
N ALA A 2 -16.44 -1.05 -22.76
CA ALA A 2 -15.70 -1.67 -21.65
C ALA A 2 -14.65 -0.72 -21.02
N ILE A 3 -13.92 0.07 -21.83
CA ILE A 3 -12.92 1.02 -21.35
C ILE A 3 -13.56 2.14 -20.52
N LYS A 4 -14.72 2.65 -20.95
CA LYS A 4 -15.44 3.68 -20.21
C LYS A 4 -15.89 3.19 -18.84
N TRP A 5 -16.43 1.98 -18.79
CA TRP A 5 -16.85 1.37 -17.52
C TRP A 5 -15.67 1.07 -16.60
N ALA A 6 -14.58 0.54 -17.13
CA ALA A 6 -13.35 0.32 -16.36
C ALA A 6 -12.75 1.63 -15.82
N THR A 7 -12.76 2.71 -16.62
CA THR A 7 -12.29 4.02 -16.18
C THR A 7 -13.19 4.61 -15.09
N LEU A 8 -14.51 4.49 -15.24
CA LEU A 8 -15.48 4.97 -14.25
C LEU A 8 -15.32 4.22 -12.94
N ASP A 9 -15.26 2.90 -12.99
CA ASP A 9 -15.07 2.02 -11.82
C ASP A 9 -13.79 2.37 -11.07
N SER A 10 -12.66 2.42 -11.78
CA SER A 10 -11.36 2.79 -11.20
C SER A 10 -11.36 4.20 -10.62
N SER A 11 -12.00 5.17 -11.30
CA SER A 11 -12.05 6.55 -10.81
C SER A 11 -12.87 6.65 -9.53
N ILE A 12 -14.03 6.00 -9.46
CA ILE A 12 -14.87 5.99 -8.25
C ILE A 12 -14.12 5.29 -7.10
N ALA A 13 -13.55 4.11 -7.35
CA ALA A 13 -12.83 3.36 -6.33
C ALA A 13 -11.63 4.14 -5.76
N LEU A 14 -10.83 4.78 -6.63
CA LEU A 14 -9.68 5.58 -6.22
C LEU A 14 -10.06 6.86 -5.50
N MET A 15 -11.17 7.52 -5.90
CA MET A 15 -11.70 8.68 -5.17
C MET A 15 -12.16 8.30 -3.76
N LEU A 16 -12.89 7.20 -3.63
CA LEU A 16 -13.29 6.69 -2.31
C LEU A 16 -12.06 6.34 -1.45
N ALA A 17 -11.06 5.68 -2.02
CA ALA A 17 -9.81 5.39 -1.34
C ALA A 17 -9.09 6.65 -0.87
N LEU A 18 -9.07 7.72 -1.70
CA LEU A 18 -8.49 9.01 -1.34
C LEU A 18 -9.19 9.60 -0.10
N PHE A 19 -10.54 9.60 -0.08
CA PHE A 19 -11.31 10.11 1.07
C PHE A 19 -11.04 9.31 2.34
N VAL A 20 -10.98 7.98 2.24
CA VAL A 20 -10.67 7.12 3.39
C VAL A 20 -9.26 7.41 3.91
N ASN A 21 -8.26 7.46 3.05
CA ASN A 21 -6.88 7.74 3.45
C ASN A 21 -6.72 9.14 4.06
N ALA A 22 -7.36 10.14 3.46
CA ALA A 22 -7.36 11.49 4.01
C ALA A 22 -8.03 11.54 5.39
N SER A 23 -9.14 10.82 5.57
CA SER A 23 -9.85 10.75 6.85
C SER A 23 -8.98 10.10 7.93
N ILE A 24 -8.27 9.02 7.62
CA ILE A 24 -7.33 8.36 8.55
C ILE A 24 -6.23 9.34 8.96
N LEU A 25 -5.63 10.05 8.01
CA LEU A 25 -4.58 11.03 8.27
C LEU A 25 -5.09 12.19 9.14
N ILE A 26 -6.29 12.71 8.85
CA ILE A 26 -6.91 13.79 9.63
C ILE A 26 -7.20 13.33 11.05
N VAL A 27 -7.78 12.14 11.22
CA VAL A 27 -8.07 11.57 12.55
C VAL A 27 -6.77 11.38 13.35
N ALA A 28 -5.74 10.83 12.74
CA ALA A 28 -4.44 10.66 13.37
C ALA A 28 -3.82 12.01 13.78
N ALA A 29 -3.88 13.01 12.89
CA ALA A 29 -3.38 14.34 13.20
C ALA A 29 -4.14 15.00 14.35
N VAL A 30 -5.47 14.92 14.37
CA VAL A 30 -6.29 15.51 15.44
C VAL A 30 -6.13 14.79 16.78
N ALA A 31 -6.01 13.45 16.73
CA ALA A 31 -5.91 12.65 17.95
C ALA A 31 -4.53 12.73 18.61
N PHE A 32 -3.44 12.78 17.82
CA PHE A 32 -2.10 12.61 18.37
C PHE A 32 -1.22 13.86 18.26
N HIS A 33 -1.40 14.70 17.23
CA HIS A 33 -0.53 15.87 17.04
C HIS A 33 -0.75 16.94 18.11
N GLY A 34 0.34 17.38 18.71
CA GLY A 34 0.30 18.39 19.78
C GLY A 34 -0.15 17.86 21.15
N THR A 35 -0.29 16.55 21.32
CA THR A 35 -0.64 15.89 22.56
C THR A 35 0.59 15.23 23.20
N PRO A 36 0.56 14.81 24.48
CA PRO A 36 1.63 14.02 25.10
C PRO A 36 1.86 12.66 24.42
N HIS A 37 0.98 12.25 23.49
CA HIS A 37 0.99 10.97 22.78
C HIS A 37 1.47 11.10 21.33
N GLN A 38 2.36 12.05 21.02
CA GLN A 38 2.88 12.28 19.66
C GLN A 38 3.68 11.09 19.13
N ASP A 39 4.31 10.33 20.02
CA ASP A 39 5.23 9.22 19.68
C ASP A 39 4.52 7.87 19.58
N VAL A 40 3.19 7.86 19.36
CA VAL A 40 2.43 6.64 19.17
C VAL A 40 2.79 6.01 17.83
N ALA A 41 3.60 4.97 17.87
CA ALA A 41 4.05 4.20 16.69
C ALA A 41 3.40 2.82 16.62
N GLU A 42 2.87 2.30 17.72
CA GLU A 42 2.31 0.97 17.79
C GLU A 42 0.80 0.97 17.55
N ILE A 43 0.32 -0.04 16.82
CA ILE A 43 -1.11 -0.20 16.53
C ILE A 43 -1.90 -0.47 17.81
N GLY A 44 -1.30 -1.17 18.79
CA GLY A 44 -1.88 -1.44 20.11
C GLY A 44 -2.16 -0.15 20.88
N ASP A 45 -1.19 0.74 20.95
CA ASP A 45 -1.30 2.03 21.61
C ASP A 45 -2.38 2.90 20.95
N ALA A 46 -2.40 2.93 19.62
CA ALA A 46 -3.43 3.64 18.86
C ALA A 46 -4.85 3.11 19.18
N TYR A 47 -5.00 1.77 19.33
CA TYR A 47 -6.26 1.16 19.72
C TYR A 47 -6.72 1.62 21.12
N GLU A 48 -5.82 1.60 22.10
CA GLU A 48 -6.14 1.98 23.48
C GLU A 48 -6.48 3.48 23.63
N LEU A 49 -5.76 4.33 22.91
CA LEU A 49 -5.87 5.78 23.02
C LEU A 49 -7.03 6.37 22.20
N LEU A 50 -7.49 5.68 21.15
CA LEU A 50 -8.44 6.27 20.20
C LEU A 50 -9.80 6.61 20.84
N SER A 51 -10.34 5.75 21.70
CA SER A 51 -11.62 6.01 22.40
C SER A 51 -11.53 7.17 23.37
N PRO A 52 -10.53 7.25 24.27
CA PRO A 52 -10.37 8.39 25.16
C PRO A 52 -10.15 9.71 24.43
N LEU A 53 -9.32 9.72 23.38
CA LEU A 53 -8.96 10.94 22.66
C LEU A 53 -10.10 11.51 21.82
N LEU A 54 -10.90 10.65 21.21
CA LEU A 54 -12.06 11.07 20.41
C LEU A 54 -13.33 11.26 21.25
N GLY A 55 -13.34 10.85 22.52
CA GLY A 55 -14.52 10.88 23.37
C GLY A 55 -15.65 9.93 22.93
N LEU A 56 -15.32 8.93 22.11
CA LEU A 56 -16.27 7.98 21.55
C LEU A 56 -15.92 6.56 22.03
N ALA A 57 -16.74 6.00 22.93
CA ALA A 57 -16.51 4.68 23.53
C ALA A 57 -16.36 3.52 22.50
N ILE A 58 -16.91 3.68 21.30
CA ILE A 58 -16.90 2.67 20.24
C ILE A 58 -15.71 2.85 19.25
N ALA A 59 -14.94 3.93 19.34
CA ALA A 59 -13.91 4.26 18.35
C ALA A 59 -12.83 3.19 18.23
N SER A 60 -12.30 2.71 19.34
CA SER A 60 -11.30 1.63 19.34
C SER A 60 -11.84 0.32 18.75
N THR A 61 -13.08 -0.04 19.06
CA THR A 61 -13.72 -1.24 18.51
C THR A 61 -13.92 -1.13 16.99
N LEU A 62 -14.37 0.03 16.51
CA LEU A 62 -14.51 0.28 15.06
C LEU A 62 -13.16 0.24 14.35
N PHE A 63 -12.12 0.79 14.97
CA PHE A 63 -10.76 0.71 14.46
C PHE A 63 -10.29 -0.74 14.31
N ALA A 64 -10.46 -1.57 15.35
CA ALA A 64 -10.07 -2.98 15.32
C ALA A 64 -10.83 -3.78 14.24
N VAL A 65 -12.14 -3.58 14.12
CA VAL A 65 -12.98 -4.24 13.09
C VAL A 65 -12.58 -3.80 11.69
N ALA A 66 -12.33 -2.51 11.48
CA ALA A 66 -11.87 -1.99 10.20
C ALA A 66 -10.49 -2.55 9.82
N LEU A 67 -9.55 -2.60 10.78
CA LEU A 67 -8.21 -3.16 10.59
C LEU A 67 -8.28 -4.66 10.22
N LEU A 68 -9.10 -5.43 10.92
CA LEU A 68 -9.32 -6.85 10.62
C LEU A 68 -9.91 -7.06 9.22
N ALA A 69 -10.94 -6.32 8.86
CA ALA A 69 -11.58 -6.40 7.54
C ALA A 69 -10.62 -6.02 6.42
N SER A 70 -9.84 -4.95 6.61
CA SER A 70 -8.80 -4.50 5.68
C SER A 70 -7.70 -5.55 5.51
N GLY A 71 -7.21 -6.12 6.61
CA GLY A 71 -6.18 -7.15 6.62
C GLY A 71 -6.63 -8.42 5.87
N LEU A 72 -7.86 -8.87 6.10
CA LEU A 72 -8.42 -10.02 5.38
C LEU A 72 -8.51 -9.77 3.87
N ASN A 73 -9.01 -8.61 3.46
CA ASN A 73 -9.12 -8.23 2.05
C ASN A 73 -7.73 -8.11 1.39
N SER A 74 -6.78 -7.46 2.05
CA SER A 74 -5.41 -7.29 1.56
C SER A 74 -4.69 -8.64 1.39
N THR A 75 -4.91 -9.58 2.30
CA THR A 75 -4.33 -10.94 2.22
C THR A 75 -4.81 -11.69 0.97
N VAL A 76 -6.10 -11.58 0.63
CA VAL A 76 -6.66 -12.20 -0.58
C VAL A 76 -6.05 -11.58 -1.83
N THR A 77 -6.06 -10.25 -1.91
CA THR A 77 -5.54 -9.50 -3.07
C THR A 77 -4.05 -9.75 -3.29
N ALA A 78 -3.23 -9.68 -2.23
CA ALA A 78 -1.81 -9.95 -2.31
C ALA A 78 -1.50 -11.40 -2.74
N THR A 79 -2.29 -12.37 -2.25
CA THR A 79 -2.13 -13.77 -2.65
C THR A 79 -2.42 -13.96 -4.15
N LEU A 80 -3.49 -13.34 -4.66
CA LEU A 80 -3.84 -13.40 -6.09
C LEU A 80 -2.78 -12.73 -6.95
N ALA A 81 -2.31 -11.54 -6.57
CA ALA A 81 -1.24 -10.84 -7.27
C ALA A 81 0.05 -11.69 -7.32
N GLY A 82 0.45 -12.27 -6.19
CA GLY A 82 1.61 -13.17 -6.13
C GLY A 82 1.45 -14.39 -7.02
N GLN A 83 0.26 -14.99 -7.11
CA GLN A 83 -0.01 -16.11 -8.01
C GLN A 83 0.15 -15.73 -9.48
N ILE A 84 -0.39 -14.58 -9.90
CA ILE A 84 -0.29 -14.06 -11.28
C ILE A 84 1.17 -13.81 -11.65
N VAL A 85 1.94 -13.19 -10.75
CA VAL A 85 3.38 -12.95 -10.96
C VAL A 85 4.14 -14.27 -11.10
N MET A 86 3.88 -15.24 -10.22
CA MET A 86 4.55 -16.56 -10.29
C MET A 86 4.20 -17.31 -11.58
N GLU A 87 2.96 -17.22 -12.07
CA GLU A 87 2.56 -17.82 -13.34
C GLU A 87 3.27 -17.19 -14.53
N GLY A 88 3.41 -15.86 -14.51
CA GLY A 88 4.05 -15.11 -15.61
C GLY A 88 5.57 -15.29 -15.68
N PHE A 89 6.26 -15.29 -14.54
CA PHE A 89 7.71 -15.24 -14.50
C PHE A 89 8.39 -16.59 -14.21
N LEU A 90 7.81 -17.39 -13.31
CA LEU A 90 8.49 -18.60 -12.83
C LEU A 90 8.08 -19.89 -13.54
N ARG A 91 7.04 -19.85 -14.39
CA ARG A 91 6.50 -21.04 -15.12
C ARG A 91 6.37 -22.30 -14.25
N LEU A 92 6.17 -22.14 -12.94
CA LEU A 92 6.07 -23.23 -11.99
C LEU A 92 4.74 -23.98 -12.19
N ARG A 93 4.82 -25.25 -12.56
CA ARG A 93 3.66 -26.14 -12.67
C ARG A 93 3.26 -26.69 -11.32
N LEU A 94 2.95 -25.80 -10.37
CA LEU A 94 2.48 -26.19 -9.04
C LEU A 94 0.94 -26.16 -9.01
N PRO A 95 0.30 -27.08 -8.27
CA PRO A 95 -1.14 -27.02 -8.06
C PRO A 95 -1.51 -25.74 -7.29
N HIS A 96 -2.72 -25.23 -7.50
CA HIS A 96 -3.16 -23.93 -6.94
C HIS A 96 -3.01 -23.83 -5.42
N TRP A 97 -3.28 -24.93 -4.70
CA TRP A 97 -3.13 -24.96 -3.25
C TRP A 97 -1.66 -24.81 -2.80
N ALA A 98 -0.72 -25.45 -3.49
CA ALA A 98 0.70 -25.38 -3.17
C ALA A 98 1.27 -23.98 -3.43
N ARG A 99 0.82 -23.30 -4.50
CA ARG A 99 1.20 -21.90 -4.75
C ARG A 99 0.71 -20.97 -3.64
N ARG A 100 -0.55 -21.15 -3.19
CA ARG A 100 -1.09 -20.37 -2.07
C ARG A 100 -0.31 -20.60 -0.79
N LEU A 101 0.02 -21.83 -0.49
CA LEU A 101 0.79 -22.18 0.69
C LEU A 101 2.21 -21.58 0.62
N LEU A 102 2.86 -21.67 -0.54
CA LEU A 102 4.20 -21.13 -0.74
C LEU A 102 4.22 -19.60 -0.61
N THR A 103 3.32 -18.89 -1.28
CA THR A 103 3.27 -17.42 -1.21
C THR A 103 2.93 -16.91 0.18
N ARG A 104 1.99 -17.54 0.87
CA ARG A 104 1.62 -17.17 2.24
C ARG A 104 2.72 -17.55 3.24
N GLY A 105 3.30 -18.71 3.10
CA GLY A 105 4.42 -19.17 3.95
C GLY A 105 5.61 -18.24 3.85
N LEU A 106 6.00 -17.88 2.62
CA LEU A 106 7.11 -16.95 2.38
C LEU A 106 6.87 -15.57 3.01
N ALA A 107 5.62 -15.10 3.04
CA ALA A 107 5.25 -13.85 3.68
C ALA A 107 5.18 -13.96 5.22
N ILE A 108 4.72 -15.08 5.75
CA ILE A 108 4.52 -15.28 7.20
C ILE A 108 5.86 -15.50 7.92
N ILE A 109 6.80 -16.22 7.30
CA ILE A 109 8.09 -16.56 7.94
C ILE A 109 8.84 -15.32 8.46
N PRO A 110 9.08 -14.26 7.66
CA PRO A 110 9.76 -13.06 8.16
C PRO A 110 9.01 -12.38 9.30
N VAL A 111 7.67 -12.31 9.20
CA VAL A 111 6.83 -11.67 10.24
C VAL A 111 6.95 -12.42 11.56
N VAL A 112 6.78 -13.74 11.54
CA VAL A 112 6.90 -14.57 12.75
C VAL A 112 8.31 -14.45 13.35
N PHE A 113 9.34 -14.48 12.52
CA PHE A 113 10.73 -14.35 12.98
C PHE A 113 10.96 -13.00 13.67
N VAL A 114 10.54 -11.89 13.06
CA VAL A 114 10.69 -10.55 13.65
C VAL A 114 9.86 -10.40 14.92
N THR A 115 8.61 -10.88 14.92
CA THR A 115 7.74 -10.79 16.10
C THR A 115 8.29 -11.59 17.30
N ILE A 116 8.88 -12.75 17.05
CA ILE A 116 9.52 -13.55 18.13
C ILE A 116 10.75 -12.85 18.69
N LEU A 117 11.57 -12.19 17.84
CA LEU A 117 12.82 -11.57 18.26
C LEU A 117 12.63 -10.19 18.90
N TYR A 118 11.71 -9.38 18.37
CA TYR A 118 11.58 -7.95 18.70
C TYR A 118 10.22 -7.60 19.32
N GLY A 119 9.27 -8.55 19.41
CA GLY A 119 7.94 -8.32 19.96
C GLY A 119 7.08 -7.41 19.07
N GLU A 120 6.15 -6.67 19.70
CA GLU A 120 5.19 -5.80 18.99
C GLU A 120 5.87 -4.62 18.28
N LYS A 121 6.89 -4.03 18.89
CA LYS A 121 7.70 -2.95 18.27
C LYS A 121 8.32 -3.37 16.95
N GLY A 122 8.87 -4.58 16.90
CA GLY A 122 9.43 -5.13 15.66
C GLY A 122 8.39 -5.31 14.55
N THR A 123 7.13 -5.56 14.90
CA THR A 123 6.05 -5.66 13.93
C THR A 123 5.74 -4.31 13.27
N ALA A 124 5.69 -3.22 14.05
CA ALA A 124 5.48 -1.87 13.53
C ALA A 124 6.65 -1.44 12.61
N GLU A 125 7.89 -1.65 13.04
CA GLU A 125 9.08 -1.37 12.24
C GLU A 125 9.11 -2.17 10.92
N LEU A 126 8.72 -3.46 10.97
CA LEU A 126 8.64 -4.30 9.77
C LEU A 126 7.57 -3.79 8.80
N LEU A 127 6.42 -3.30 9.29
CA LEU A 127 5.39 -2.68 8.47
C LEU A 127 5.93 -1.44 7.76
N VAL A 128 6.58 -0.53 8.48
CA VAL A 128 7.19 0.67 7.89
C VAL A 128 8.25 0.28 6.87
N PHE A 129 9.16 -0.62 7.21
CA PHE A 129 10.21 -1.10 6.31
C PHE A 129 9.64 -1.73 5.03
N SER A 130 8.58 -2.53 5.15
CA SER A 130 7.90 -3.11 3.98
C SER A 130 7.30 -2.04 3.06
N GLN A 131 6.75 -0.96 3.62
CA GLN A 131 6.22 0.17 2.84
C GLN A 131 7.34 0.94 2.12
N VAL A 132 8.50 1.11 2.73
CA VAL A 132 9.67 1.70 2.06
C VAL A 132 10.09 0.86 0.86
N ILE A 133 10.18 -0.46 1.01
CA ILE A 133 10.52 -1.38 -0.10
C ILE A 133 9.47 -1.31 -1.22
N LEU A 134 8.17 -1.34 -0.87
CA LEU A 134 7.09 -1.24 -1.85
C LEU A 134 7.11 0.10 -2.59
N SER A 135 7.37 1.17 -1.89
CA SER A 135 7.51 2.51 -2.44
C SER A 135 8.68 2.58 -3.44
N MET A 136 9.81 1.95 -3.14
CA MET A 136 10.95 1.86 -4.07
C MET A 136 10.63 1.08 -5.36
N GLN A 137 9.75 0.12 -5.32
CA GLN A 137 9.34 -0.65 -6.50
C GLN A 137 8.41 0.14 -7.44
N LEU A 138 7.67 1.10 -6.89
CA LEU A 138 6.65 1.86 -7.63
C LEU A 138 7.18 2.55 -8.90
N PRO A 139 8.32 3.26 -8.88
CA PRO A 139 8.92 3.85 -10.07
C PRO A 139 9.22 2.84 -11.19
N PHE A 140 9.71 1.66 -10.81
CA PHE A 140 10.02 0.59 -11.78
C PHE A 140 8.77 0.01 -12.46
N ALA A 141 7.60 0.16 -11.85
CA ALA A 141 6.33 -0.22 -12.46
C ALA A 141 5.73 0.95 -13.26
N VAL A 142 5.71 2.17 -12.71
CA VAL A 142 5.04 3.32 -13.30
C VAL A 142 5.74 3.81 -14.56
N VAL A 143 7.07 3.90 -14.56
CA VAL A 143 7.81 4.41 -15.72
C VAL A 143 7.61 3.53 -16.96
N PRO A 144 7.83 2.21 -16.92
CA PRO A 144 7.54 1.35 -18.08
C PRO A 144 6.07 1.37 -18.47
N LEU A 145 5.14 1.45 -17.50
CA LEU A 145 3.72 1.53 -17.80
C LEU A 145 3.40 2.77 -18.63
N VAL A 146 3.88 3.95 -18.21
CA VAL A 146 3.68 5.21 -18.97
C VAL A 146 4.30 5.13 -20.34
N MET A 147 5.50 4.53 -20.48
CA MET A 147 6.15 4.30 -21.76
C MET A 147 5.30 3.41 -22.68
N PHE A 148 4.76 2.30 -22.15
CA PHE A 148 3.95 1.37 -22.95
C PHE A 148 2.64 2.00 -23.40
N VAL A 149 1.88 2.64 -22.51
CA VAL A 149 0.58 3.22 -22.88
C VAL A 149 0.70 4.46 -23.76
N SER A 150 1.88 5.09 -23.79
CA SER A 150 2.19 6.22 -24.68
C SER A 150 2.63 5.77 -26.09
N ASP A 151 3.08 4.52 -26.24
CA ASP A 151 3.61 4.01 -27.51
C ASP A 151 2.49 3.60 -28.47
N ARG A 152 2.25 4.44 -29.48
CA ARG A 152 1.23 4.18 -30.52
C ARG A 152 1.52 2.93 -31.36
N LYS A 153 2.77 2.50 -31.48
CA LYS A 153 3.09 1.29 -32.24
C LYS A 153 2.61 0.03 -31.53
N LYS A 154 2.60 0.06 -30.19
CA LYS A 154 2.17 -1.08 -29.36
C LYS A 154 0.67 -1.00 -29.05
N MET A 155 0.15 0.18 -28.73
CA MET A 155 -1.22 0.38 -28.27
C MET A 155 -2.21 0.75 -29.37
N GLY A 156 -1.72 1.14 -30.58
CA GLY A 156 -2.59 1.53 -31.70
C GLY A 156 -3.57 2.64 -31.30
N ASN A 157 -4.87 2.38 -31.48
CA ASN A 157 -5.95 3.33 -31.13
C ASN A 157 -6.20 3.47 -29.62
N LEU A 158 -5.61 2.61 -28.80
CA LEU A 158 -5.73 2.65 -27.34
C LEU A 158 -4.64 3.50 -26.69
N ALA A 159 -3.69 4.03 -27.47
CA ALA A 159 -2.64 4.89 -26.95
C ALA A 159 -3.26 6.17 -26.31
N ILE A 160 -2.71 6.55 -25.17
CA ILE A 160 -3.18 7.74 -24.43
C ILE A 160 -2.98 9.02 -25.26
N SER A 161 -3.82 10.01 -25.03
CA SER A 161 -3.67 11.32 -25.67
C SER A 161 -2.41 12.03 -25.18
N ARG A 162 -1.86 12.94 -25.96
CA ARG A 162 -0.64 13.69 -25.60
C ARG A 162 -0.79 14.42 -24.25
N GLY A 163 -1.95 15.01 -23.99
CA GLY A 163 -2.19 15.73 -22.71
C GLY A 163 -2.17 14.79 -21.51
N VAL A 164 -2.83 13.63 -21.60
CA VAL A 164 -2.80 12.61 -20.55
C VAL A 164 -1.39 12.04 -20.38
N GLY A 165 -0.65 11.86 -21.48
CA GLY A 165 0.75 11.42 -21.43
C GLY A 165 1.65 12.41 -20.67
N TRP A 166 1.53 13.71 -20.93
CA TRP A 166 2.25 14.73 -20.16
C TRP A 166 1.91 14.69 -18.67
N LEU A 167 0.63 14.60 -18.33
CA LEU A 167 0.18 14.49 -16.95
C LEU A 167 0.75 13.23 -16.28
N ALA A 168 0.72 12.09 -16.98
CA ALA A 168 1.29 10.84 -16.49
C ALA A 168 2.80 10.93 -16.21
N TRP A 169 3.56 11.62 -17.09
CA TRP A 169 4.99 11.85 -16.86
C TRP A 169 5.26 12.82 -15.70
N ILE A 170 4.43 13.85 -15.51
CA ILE A 170 4.55 14.74 -14.34
C ILE A 170 4.32 13.95 -13.05
N VAL A 171 3.27 13.12 -13.01
CA VAL A 171 2.97 12.28 -11.84
C VAL A 171 4.09 11.25 -11.60
N ALA A 172 4.58 10.60 -12.65
CA ALA A 172 5.72 9.69 -12.55
C ALA A 172 6.99 10.37 -12.01
N GLY A 173 7.28 11.57 -12.47
CA GLY A 173 8.39 12.40 -11.98
C GLY A 173 8.22 12.79 -10.51
N LEU A 174 7.02 13.17 -10.10
CA LEU A 174 6.71 13.46 -8.70
C LEU A 174 6.91 12.23 -7.80
N ILE A 175 6.41 11.07 -8.23
CA ILE A 175 6.60 9.80 -7.52
C ILE A 175 8.10 9.50 -7.38
N LEU A 176 8.89 9.66 -8.44
CA LEU A 176 10.34 9.45 -8.39
C LEU A 176 11.01 10.36 -7.35
N VAL A 177 10.71 11.66 -7.37
CA VAL A 177 11.30 12.64 -6.43
C VAL A 177 10.93 12.29 -4.99
N LEU A 178 9.65 11.98 -4.72
CA LEU A 178 9.20 11.61 -3.37
C LEU A 178 9.85 10.32 -2.88
N ASN A 179 10.02 9.32 -3.75
CA ASN A 179 10.68 8.07 -3.39
C ASN A 179 12.19 8.26 -3.12
N PHE A 180 12.87 9.10 -3.91
CA PHE A 180 14.26 9.44 -3.64
C PHE A 180 14.42 10.18 -2.31
N LYS A 181 13.50 11.10 -2.00
CA LYS A 181 13.48 11.78 -0.70
C LYS A 181 13.27 10.77 0.43
N LEU A 182 12.26 9.90 0.34
CA LEU A 182 11.99 8.88 1.34
C LEU A 182 13.21 7.98 1.59
N LEU A 183 13.87 7.55 0.51
CA LEU A 183 15.09 6.75 0.62
C LEU A 183 16.21 7.51 1.31
N TYR A 184 16.41 8.77 0.94
CA TYR A 184 17.41 9.64 1.56
C TYR A 184 17.14 9.82 3.06
N ASP A 185 15.90 10.14 3.45
CA ASP A 185 15.49 10.35 4.83
C ASP A 185 15.68 9.05 5.66
N THR A 186 15.31 7.90 5.09
CA THR A 186 15.48 6.57 5.72
C THR A 186 16.95 6.22 5.94
N VAL A 187 17.82 6.46 4.95
CA VAL A 187 19.26 6.16 5.05
C VAL A 187 19.97 7.16 5.95
N ALA A 188 19.56 8.43 5.92
CA ALA A 188 20.14 9.49 6.75
C ALA A 188 19.66 9.43 8.22
N GLY A 189 18.71 8.56 8.57
CA GLY A 189 18.16 8.44 9.92
C GLY A 189 17.36 9.67 10.36
N ILE A 190 16.73 10.39 9.40
CA ILE A 190 15.98 11.64 9.62
C ILE A 190 14.46 11.33 9.68
N GLY A 191 14.08 10.06 9.61
CA GLY A 191 12.68 9.63 9.67
C GLY A 191 12.25 9.10 11.02
#